data_4d27a021b5259d069ebddf6c691cfa47
#
_entry.id   4d27a021b5259d069ebddf6c691cfa47
#
_cell.length_a   1.000
_cell.length_b   1.000
_cell.length_c   1.000
_cell.angle_alpha   90.00
_cell.angle_beta   90.00
_cell.angle_gamma   90.00
#
_symmetry.space_group_name_H-M   'P 1'
#
loop_
_entity.id
_entity.type
_entity.pdbx_description
1 polymer ?
#
loop_
_entity_poly.entity_id
_entity_poly.type
_entity_poly.pdbx_seq_one_letter_code
_entity_poly.pdbx_strand_id
1 'polypeptide(L)'
;MLVDHGYPTTVEIGIGDNLLIYPWIKRLVRMNKAFTVRRGLTAHEMMRSSQLMSSYIHYAVTQKHENIWIAQREGRAKDSSDHTQDSVLKMLAMGGEGNPADKLRDLNIVPLTISYEFDPCDYLKAQEFQQKRDNPSFKKSKQDDLDNMKTGILGYKGRVHYQCAQPIDAWIDELADRPKNEFFSELSQRIDRELHRNYRLYPCNYIAYDLLEHSKQEGKYTQADIDRFEQYLQGQLAKINIPNKDEAFLRERMLTMYANPVRNHLAAV
;
A
#
# COMPACT_ATOMS: atom_id res chain seq x y z
N MET A 1 -4.40 5.75 16.78
CA MET A 1 -3.60 4.51 16.97
C MET A 1 -2.33 4.77 17.78
N LEU A 2 -1.27 5.43 17.28
CA LEU A 2 -0.04 5.62 18.09
C LEU A 2 -0.30 6.35 19.40
N VAL A 3 -0.94 7.51 19.34
CA VAL A 3 -1.31 8.30 20.54
C VAL A 3 -2.19 7.49 21.50
N ASP A 4 -3.14 6.71 20.99
CA ASP A 4 -4.01 5.86 21.81
C ASP A 4 -3.25 4.73 22.51
N HIS A 5 -2.06 4.38 22.01
CA HIS A 5 -1.13 3.42 22.60
C HIS A 5 0.01 4.06 23.40
N GLY A 6 -0.16 5.34 23.79
CA GLY A 6 0.76 6.02 24.70
C GLY A 6 1.97 6.67 24.02
N TYR A 7 2.06 6.70 22.71
CA TYR A 7 3.11 7.45 22.03
C TYR A 7 2.84 8.95 22.13
N PRO A 8 3.86 9.78 22.39
CA PRO A 8 3.68 11.22 22.62
C PRO A 8 3.30 11.98 21.36
N THR A 9 3.50 11.40 20.17
CA THR A 9 3.27 12.05 18.90
C THR A 9 2.93 11.04 17.79
N THR A 10 2.54 11.57 16.61
CA THR A 10 2.31 10.78 15.40
C THR A 10 3.61 10.61 14.60
N VAL A 11 3.56 9.77 13.56
CA VAL A 11 4.67 9.58 12.62
C VAL A 11 4.85 10.77 11.69
N GLU A 12 6.07 10.97 11.18
CA GLU A 12 6.32 11.78 10.00
C GLU A 12 5.94 10.99 8.74
N ILE A 13 5.25 11.61 7.79
CA ILE A 13 4.67 10.91 6.63
C ILE A 13 5.28 11.45 5.33
N GLY A 14 5.86 10.56 4.53
CA GLY A 14 6.29 10.88 3.16
C GLY A 14 5.09 11.00 2.21
N ILE A 15 4.84 12.20 1.66
CA ILE A 15 3.72 12.45 0.75
C ILE A 15 4.21 12.94 -0.62
N GLY A 16 3.65 12.39 -1.71
CA GLY A 16 3.95 12.85 -3.06
C GLY A 16 3.46 14.28 -3.33
N ASP A 17 4.30 15.08 -3.98
CA ASP A 17 3.99 16.48 -4.33
C ASP A 17 2.78 16.61 -5.27
N ASN A 18 2.50 15.57 -6.06
CA ASN A 18 1.31 15.49 -6.91
C ASN A 18 -0.02 15.55 -6.13
N LEU A 19 -0.03 15.25 -4.83
CA LEU A 19 -1.20 15.36 -3.96
C LEU A 19 -1.36 16.77 -3.35
N LEU A 20 -0.34 17.62 -3.47
CA LEU A 20 -0.30 18.96 -2.88
C LEU A 20 -0.84 20.05 -3.83
N ILE A 21 -1.91 19.75 -4.55
CA ILE A 21 -2.46 20.60 -5.62
C ILE A 21 -3.06 21.89 -5.05
N TYR A 22 -3.77 21.79 -3.93
CA TYR A 22 -4.48 22.92 -3.32
C TYR A 22 -3.74 23.49 -2.11
N PRO A 23 -3.75 24.83 -1.90
CA PRO A 23 -3.06 25.46 -0.77
C PRO A 23 -3.52 24.95 0.61
N TRP A 24 -4.80 24.64 0.76
CA TRP A 24 -5.36 24.11 2.00
C TRP A 24 -4.87 22.68 2.29
N ILE A 25 -4.69 21.84 1.25
CA ILE A 25 -4.11 20.50 1.41
C ILE A 25 -2.65 20.62 1.87
N LYS A 26 -1.88 21.55 1.30
CA LYS A 26 -0.50 21.82 1.76
C LYS A 26 -0.44 22.18 3.24
N ARG A 27 -1.37 23.00 3.71
CA ARG A 27 -1.44 23.39 5.13
C ARG A 27 -1.78 22.18 6.02
N LEU A 28 -2.83 21.42 5.64
CA LEU A 28 -3.25 20.23 6.37
C LEU A 28 -2.13 19.20 6.48
N VAL A 29 -1.44 18.92 5.38
CA VAL A 29 -0.34 17.96 5.30
C VAL A 29 0.84 18.39 6.16
N ARG A 30 1.21 19.67 6.13
CA ARG A 30 2.29 20.22 7.00
C ARG A 30 1.95 20.14 8.49
N MET A 31 0.69 20.36 8.85
CA MET A 31 0.22 20.20 10.24
C MET A 31 0.33 18.74 10.74
N ASN A 32 0.29 17.77 9.82
CA ASN A 32 0.43 16.35 10.12
C ASN A 32 1.87 15.83 9.97
N LYS A 33 2.90 16.66 10.16
CA LYS A 33 4.31 16.29 10.10
C LYS A 33 4.71 15.63 8.78
N ALA A 34 4.10 16.00 7.64
CA ALA A 34 4.44 15.38 6.37
C ALA A 34 5.63 16.09 5.71
N PHE A 35 6.54 15.30 5.14
CA PHE A 35 7.59 15.75 4.23
C PHE A 35 7.25 15.38 2.78
N THR A 36 7.79 16.15 1.83
CA THR A 36 7.38 16.04 0.43
C THR A 36 8.32 15.13 -0.36
N VAL A 37 7.75 14.14 -1.03
CA VAL A 37 8.41 13.28 -2.01
C VAL A 37 8.18 13.87 -3.41
N ARG A 38 9.24 14.35 -4.06
CA ARG A 38 9.17 14.94 -5.41
C ARG A 38 8.97 13.86 -6.47
N ARG A 39 8.14 14.16 -7.46
CA ARG A 39 7.84 13.26 -8.58
C ARG A 39 8.10 13.95 -9.93
N GLY A 40 8.17 13.15 -11.00
CA GLY A 40 8.34 13.68 -12.37
C GLY A 40 9.71 14.32 -12.62
N LEU A 41 10.73 13.90 -11.88
CA LEU A 41 12.11 14.38 -11.97
C LEU A 41 12.88 13.67 -13.09
N THR A 42 13.90 14.33 -13.63
CA THR A 42 14.91 13.68 -14.47
C THR A 42 15.71 12.66 -13.65
N ALA A 43 16.40 11.73 -14.29
CA ALA A 43 17.19 10.70 -13.60
C ALA A 43 18.22 11.30 -12.62
N HIS A 44 18.90 12.38 -13.00
CA HIS A 44 19.87 13.06 -12.14
C HIS A 44 19.20 13.74 -10.93
N GLU A 45 18.10 14.45 -11.16
CA GLU A 45 17.33 15.09 -10.08
C GLU A 45 16.72 14.06 -9.13
N MET A 46 16.25 12.92 -9.67
CA MET A 46 15.73 11.80 -8.87
C MET A 46 16.79 11.25 -7.94
N MET A 47 18.02 11.01 -8.44
CA MET A 47 19.14 10.54 -7.63
C MET A 47 19.44 11.51 -6.49
N ARG A 48 19.55 12.81 -6.79
CA ARG A 48 19.80 13.84 -5.77
C ARG A 48 18.66 13.95 -4.76
N SER A 49 17.41 13.88 -5.21
CA SER A 49 16.24 13.92 -4.34
C SER A 49 16.18 12.70 -3.44
N SER A 50 16.48 11.51 -3.96
CA SER A 50 16.57 10.26 -3.20
C SER A 50 17.66 10.30 -2.14
N GLN A 51 18.84 10.84 -2.48
CA GLN A 51 19.93 11.02 -1.51
C GLN A 51 19.53 11.96 -0.37
N LEU A 52 18.93 13.11 -0.68
CA LEU A 52 18.46 14.07 0.33
C LEU A 52 17.37 13.45 1.22
N MET A 53 16.44 12.72 0.63
CA MET A 53 15.37 12.05 1.35
C MET A 53 15.93 10.98 2.29
N SER A 54 16.82 10.14 1.81
CA SER A 54 17.48 9.11 2.62
C SER A 54 18.25 9.72 3.78
N SER A 55 19.04 10.77 3.54
CA SER A 55 19.77 11.48 4.59
C SER A 55 18.84 12.10 5.63
N TYR A 56 17.70 12.65 5.19
CA TYR A 56 16.69 13.17 6.11
C TYR A 56 16.04 12.06 6.96
N ILE A 57 15.70 10.93 6.34
CA ILE A 57 15.08 9.78 7.05
C ILE A 57 16.06 9.25 8.11
N HIS A 58 17.34 9.05 7.76
CA HIS A 58 18.36 8.65 8.74
C HIS A 58 18.46 9.66 9.88
N TYR A 59 18.59 10.95 9.58
CA TYR A 59 18.63 12.00 10.60
C TYR A 59 17.38 11.99 11.50
N ALA A 60 16.19 11.85 10.91
CA ALA A 60 14.94 11.87 11.66
C ALA A 60 14.83 10.66 12.60
N VAL A 61 15.23 9.47 12.15
CA VAL A 61 15.18 8.26 12.97
C VAL A 61 16.29 8.26 14.03
N THR A 62 17.56 8.48 13.62
CA THR A 62 18.73 8.27 14.50
C THR A 62 19.03 9.46 15.42
N GLN A 63 18.68 10.70 15.02
CA GLN A 63 19.02 11.92 15.77
C GLN A 63 17.82 12.61 16.37
N LYS A 64 16.69 12.72 15.63
CA LYS A 64 15.46 13.31 16.14
C LYS A 64 14.60 12.33 16.93
N HIS A 65 14.87 11.02 16.79
CA HIS A 65 14.09 9.93 17.38
C HIS A 65 12.60 9.99 16.99
N GLU A 66 12.33 10.37 15.74
CA GLU A 66 10.98 10.42 15.18
C GLU A 66 10.67 9.13 14.40
N ASN A 67 9.43 8.69 14.50
CA ASN A 67 8.94 7.58 13.67
C ASN A 67 8.56 8.10 12.28
N ILE A 68 8.96 7.38 11.24
CA ILE A 68 8.62 7.71 9.85
C ILE A 68 7.72 6.62 9.26
N TRP A 69 6.69 7.04 8.54
CA TRP A 69 5.89 6.16 7.71
C TRP A 69 6.14 6.46 6.24
N ILE A 70 6.53 5.45 5.50
CA ILE A 70 6.76 5.52 4.06
C ILE A 70 6.05 4.35 3.37
N ALA A 71 5.46 4.62 2.20
CA ALA A 71 4.88 3.58 1.38
C ALA A 71 5.98 2.69 0.78
N GLN A 72 5.78 1.38 0.78
CA GLN A 72 6.71 0.39 0.26
C GLN A 72 6.91 0.42 -1.26
N ARG A 73 6.10 1.20 -1.97
CA ARG A 73 6.15 1.32 -3.43
C ARG A 73 5.66 2.68 -3.91
N GLU A 74 6.01 3.01 -5.14
CA GLU A 74 5.39 4.12 -5.86
C GLU A 74 4.02 3.70 -6.41
N GLY A 75 3.03 4.58 -6.26
CA GLY A 75 1.65 4.32 -6.69
C GLY A 75 0.88 3.44 -5.71
N ARG A 76 -0.30 2.97 -6.15
CA ARG A 76 -1.19 2.10 -5.38
C ARG A 76 -1.31 0.75 -6.08
N ALA A 77 -1.32 -0.34 -5.33
CA ALA A 77 -1.79 -1.63 -5.83
C ALA A 77 -3.31 -1.55 -6.02
N LYS A 78 -3.76 -1.47 -7.27
CA LYS A 78 -5.19 -1.31 -7.57
C LYS A 78 -5.95 -2.61 -7.46
N ASP A 79 -5.25 -3.71 -7.57
CA ASP A 79 -5.75 -5.08 -7.48
C ASP A 79 -5.51 -5.73 -6.11
N SER A 80 -5.04 -4.95 -5.13
CA SER A 80 -4.67 -5.40 -3.78
C SER A 80 -3.59 -6.49 -3.74
N SER A 81 -2.81 -6.64 -4.84
CA SER A 81 -1.57 -7.43 -4.85
C SER A 81 -0.39 -6.47 -4.69
N ASP A 82 -0.07 -6.15 -3.44
CA ASP A 82 0.95 -5.15 -3.13
C ASP A 82 2.31 -5.82 -2.93
N HIS A 83 3.35 -5.20 -3.51
CA HIS A 83 4.73 -5.67 -3.46
C HIS A 83 5.69 -4.54 -3.16
N THR A 84 6.71 -4.83 -2.38
CA THR A 84 7.78 -3.90 -2.04
C THR A 84 8.65 -3.63 -3.26
N GLN A 85 8.89 -2.37 -3.57
CA GLN A 85 9.81 -1.99 -4.64
C GLN A 85 11.24 -1.90 -4.12
N ASP A 86 12.16 -2.63 -4.74
CA ASP A 86 13.60 -2.56 -4.45
C ASP A 86 14.15 -1.14 -4.46
N SER A 87 13.60 -0.28 -5.34
CA SER A 87 14.02 1.11 -5.45
C SER A 87 13.78 1.92 -4.17
N VAL A 88 12.73 1.59 -3.40
CA VAL A 88 12.48 2.21 -2.10
C VAL A 88 13.54 1.80 -1.08
N LEU A 89 13.87 0.51 -1.02
CA LEU A 89 14.92 -0.01 -0.13
C LEU A 89 16.31 0.52 -0.53
N LYS A 90 16.60 0.56 -1.84
CA LYS A 90 17.83 1.17 -2.38
C LYS A 90 17.93 2.65 -2.01
N MET A 91 16.83 3.39 -2.09
CA MET A 91 16.77 4.79 -1.66
C MET A 91 17.03 4.90 -0.16
N LEU A 92 16.40 4.11 0.68
CA LEU A 92 16.62 4.11 2.13
C LEU A 92 18.10 3.82 2.50
N ALA A 93 18.76 2.94 1.75
CA ALA A 93 20.16 2.59 1.95
C ALA A 93 21.17 3.60 1.33
N MET A 94 20.73 4.74 0.79
CA MET A 94 21.63 5.78 0.29
C MET A 94 22.24 6.63 1.40
N GLY A 95 21.51 6.88 2.49
CA GLY A 95 21.98 7.54 3.71
C GLY A 95 22.68 6.56 4.66
N GLY A 96 23.16 7.07 5.80
CA GLY A 96 23.85 6.27 6.82
C GLY A 96 25.25 5.84 6.43
N GLU A 97 25.89 5.09 7.32
CA GLU A 97 27.28 4.59 7.17
C GLU A 97 27.29 3.05 7.09
N GLY A 98 28.37 2.48 6.54
CA GLY A 98 28.53 1.03 6.44
C GLY A 98 27.96 0.42 5.15
N ASN A 99 27.73 -0.89 5.17
CA ASN A 99 27.14 -1.64 4.06
C ASN A 99 25.61 -1.43 4.00
N PRO A 100 24.91 -1.91 2.96
CA PRO A 100 23.46 -1.72 2.85
C PRO A 100 22.65 -2.28 4.02
N ALA A 101 23.06 -3.41 4.61
CA ALA A 101 22.37 -4.01 5.77
C ALA A 101 22.52 -3.13 7.01
N ASP A 102 23.74 -2.60 7.27
CA ASP A 102 23.99 -1.70 8.40
C ASP A 102 23.11 -0.46 8.32
N LYS A 103 23.09 0.18 7.14
CA LYS A 103 22.29 1.39 6.88
C LYS A 103 20.79 1.18 7.09
N LEU A 104 20.27 0.04 6.68
CA LEU A 104 18.84 -0.27 6.87
C LEU A 104 18.52 -0.68 8.31
N ARG A 105 19.47 -1.33 9.00
CA ARG A 105 19.36 -1.65 10.44
C ARG A 105 19.24 -0.38 11.28
N ASP A 106 20.03 0.67 10.98
CA ASP A 106 19.94 1.95 11.68
C ASP A 106 18.56 2.59 11.62
N LEU A 107 17.74 2.24 10.62
CA LEU A 107 16.39 2.75 10.45
C LEU A 107 15.33 1.96 11.24
N ASN A 108 15.66 0.81 11.81
CA ASN A 108 14.73 -0.06 12.55
C ASN A 108 13.41 -0.26 11.79
N ILE A 109 13.48 -0.73 10.55
CA ILE A 109 12.33 -0.84 9.66
C ILE A 109 11.37 -1.91 10.15
N VAL A 110 10.11 -1.53 10.37
CA VAL A 110 9.04 -2.43 10.79
C VAL A 110 8.01 -2.54 9.66
N PRO A 111 7.86 -3.70 9.02
CA PRO A 111 6.79 -3.91 8.05
C PRO A 111 5.43 -3.78 8.72
N LEU A 112 4.55 -2.93 8.17
CA LEU A 112 3.21 -2.68 8.70
C LEU A 112 2.16 -3.11 7.70
N THR A 113 1.38 -4.14 8.07
CA THR A 113 0.23 -4.61 7.30
C THR A 113 -1.03 -3.85 7.72
N ILE A 114 -1.78 -3.34 6.73
CA ILE A 114 -3.08 -2.71 6.93
C ILE A 114 -4.12 -3.50 6.13
N SER A 115 -5.08 -4.12 6.83
CA SER A 115 -6.14 -4.91 6.21
C SER A 115 -7.48 -4.22 6.40
N TYR A 116 -8.14 -3.87 5.30
CA TYR A 116 -9.51 -3.37 5.28
C TYR A 116 -10.48 -4.50 4.92
N GLU A 117 -11.62 -4.56 5.60
CA GLU A 117 -12.70 -5.49 5.21
C GLU A 117 -13.26 -5.08 3.84
N PHE A 118 -13.47 -3.78 3.62
CA PHE A 118 -13.92 -3.22 2.35
C PHE A 118 -13.02 -2.05 1.91
N ASP A 119 -12.68 -2.03 0.64
CA ASP A 119 -11.96 -0.90 0.05
C ASP A 119 -12.97 0.14 -0.48
N PRO A 120 -13.08 1.32 0.14
CA PRO A 120 -14.04 2.32 -0.29
C PRO A 120 -13.82 2.82 -1.73
N CYS A 121 -12.64 2.59 -2.30
CA CYS A 121 -12.28 2.99 -3.66
C CYS A 121 -12.35 1.83 -4.68
N ASP A 122 -12.87 0.67 -4.32
CA ASP A 122 -12.89 -0.51 -5.18
C ASP A 122 -13.59 -0.26 -6.52
N TYR A 123 -14.77 0.34 -6.52
CA TYR A 123 -15.50 0.69 -7.73
C TYR A 123 -14.75 1.72 -8.61
N LEU A 124 -14.04 2.69 -8.02
CA LEU A 124 -13.21 3.67 -8.74
C LEU A 124 -12.00 3.00 -9.38
N LYS A 125 -11.42 2.02 -8.71
CA LYS A 125 -10.31 1.21 -9.24
C LYS A 125 -10.79 0.32 -10.38
N ALA A 126 -11.93 -0.37 -10.23
CA ALA A 126 -12.54 -1.19 -11.28
C ALA A 126 -12.89 -0.33 -12.52
N GLN A 127 -13.49 0.84 -12.31
CA GLN A 127 -13.77 1.82 -13.36
C GLN A 127 -12.50 2.21 -14.12
N GLU A 128 -11.42 2.51 -13.42
CA GLU A 128 -10.14 2.88 -14.05
C GLU A 128 -9.56 1.70 -14.86
N PHE A 129 -9.71 0.45 -14.41
CA PHE A 129 -9.30 -0.71 -15.17
C PHE A 129 -10.04 -0.80 -16.50
N GLN A 130 -11.37 -0.62 -16.51
CA GLN A 130 -12.13 -0.63 -17.75
C GLN A 130 -11.77 0.55 -18.66
N GLN A 131 -11.68 1.75 -18.13
CA GLN A 131 -11.32 2.94 -18.90
C GLN A 131 -9.94 2.80 -19.58
N LYS A 132 -8.97 2.16 -18.92
CA LYS A 132 -7.65 1.86 -19.50
C LYS A 132 -7.67 0.73 -20.51
N ARG A 133 -8.51 -0.29 -20.29
CA ARG A 133 -8.73 -1.37 -21.27
C ARG A 133 -9.30 -0.81 -22.57
N ASP A 134 -10.31 0.02 -22.45
CA ASP A 134 -11.07 0.57 -23.59
C ASP A 134 -10.33 1.72 -24.28
N ASN A 135 -9.49 2.45 -23.54
CA ASN A 135 -8.65 3.53 -24.07
C ASN A 135 -7.25 3.52 -23.43
N PRO A 136 -6.23 2.94 -24.10
CA PRO A 136 -4.85 2.89 -23.60
C PRO A 136 -4.23 4.28 -23.31
N SER A 137 -4.77 5.35 -23.91
CA SER A 137 -4.34 6.74 -23.67
C SER A 137 -5.02 7.38 -22.46
N PHE A 138 -5.93 6.67 -21.79
CA PHE A 138 -6.66 7.20 -20.64
C PHE A 138 -5.72 7.62 -19.52
N LYS A 139 -5.88 8.84 -19.05
CA LYS A 139 -5.18 9.39 -17.89
C LYS A 139 -6.18 10.00 -16.93
N LYS A 140 -6.01 9.73 -15.68
CA LYS A 140 -6.80 10.40 -14.63
C LYS A 140 -6.62 11.90 -14.67
N SER A 141 -7.71 12.59 -14.42
CA SER A 141 -7.71 14.03 -14.14
C SER A 141 -7.27 14.30 -12.69
N LYS A 142 -6.92 15.54 -12.40
CA LYS A 142 -6.67 15.99 -11.02
C LYS A 142 -7.91 15.86 -10.13
N GLN A 143 -9.11 16.00 -10.72
CA GLN A 143 -10.36 15.83 -10.00
C GLN A 143 -10.57 14.37 -9.59
N ASP A 144 -10.26 13.40 -10.47
CA ASP A 144 -10.35 11.98 -10.15
C ASP A 144 -9.45 11.61 -8.96
N ASP A 145 -8.24 12.20 -8.88
CA ASP A 145 -7.33 11.96 -7.75
C ASP A 145 -7.89 12.54 -6.45
N LEU A 146 -8.52 13.72 -6.50
CA LEU A 146 -9.17 14.32 -5.34
C LEU A 146 -10.37 13.50 -4.86
N ASP A 147 -11.22 13.04 -5.80
CA ASP A 147 -12.39 12.21 -5.50
C ASP A 147 -11.98 10.85 -4.93
N ASN A 148 -10.92 10.24 -5.46
CA ASN A 148 -10.34 9.03 -4.89
C ASN A 148 -9.82 9.25 -3.46
N MET A 149 -9.14 10.36 -3.21
CA MET A 149 -8.64 10.70 -1.88
C MET A 149 -9.80 10.92 -0.90
N LYS A 150 -10.81 11.69 -1.29
CA LYS A 150 -12.01 11.93 -0.48
C LYS A 150 -12.75 10.63 -0.18
N THR A 151 -12.97 9.80 -1.19
CA THR A 151 -13.63 8.49 -1.04
C THR A 151 -12.81 7.57 -0.14
N GLY A 152 -11.50 7.54 -0.30
CA GLY A 152 -10.61 6.75 0.55
C GLY A 152 -10.61 7.17 2.02
N ILE A 153 -10.75 8.47 2.32
CA ILE A 153 -10.81 8.98 3.69
C ILE A 153 -12.19 8.72 4.32
N LEU A 154 -13.26 9.10 3.64
CA LEU A 154 -14.61 9.14 4.19
C LEU A 154 -15.42 7.87 3.98
N GLY A 155 -15.04 7.04 3.00
CA GLY A 155 -15.82 5.87 2.60
C GLY A 155 -15.79 4.75 3.66
N TYR A 156 -16.81 3.93 3.61
CA TYR A 156 -16.98 2.78 4.50
C TYR A 156 -15.91 1.71 4.27
N LYS A 157 -15.25 1.27 5.34
CA LYS A 157 -14.14 0.30 5.30
C LYS A 157 -14.46 -1.01 6.02
N GLY A 158 -15.62 -1.07 6.70
CA GLY A 158 -15.88 -2.19 7.61
C GLY A 158 -14.86 -2.23 8.75
N ARG A 159 -14.39 -3.41 9.04
CA ARG A 159 -13.32 -3.63 10.03
C ARG A 159 -11.96 -3.27 9.43
N VAL A 160 -11.11 -2.65 10.24
CA VAL A 160 -9.74 -2.29 9.86
C VAL A 160 -8.78 -2.91 10.86
N HIS A 161 -7.75 -3.57 10.37
CA HIS A 161 -6.74 -4.20 11.20
C HIS A 161 -5.35 -3.72 10.82
N TYR A 162 -4.55 -3.39 11.83
CA TYR A 162 -3.13 -3.04 11.71
C TYR A 162 -2.30 -4.09 12.40
N GLN A 163 -1.30 -4.63 11.70
CA GLN A 163 -0.38 -5.63 12.25
C GLN A 163 1.05 -5.25 11.90
N CYS A 164 1.88 -4.99 12.91
CA CYS A 164 3.32 -4.87 12.75
C CYS A 164 3.95 -6.27 12.70
N ALA A 165 4.85 -6.50 11.77
CA ALA A 165 5.76 -7.63 11.79
C ALA A 165 6.93 -7.35 12.74
N GLN A 166 7.84 -8.32 12.89
CA GLN A 166 9.11 -8.07 13.54
C GLN A 166 9.95 -7.08 12.73
N PRO A 167 10.75 -6.21 13.38
CA PRO A 167 11.72 -5.38 12.69
C PRO A 167 12.62 -6.21 11.79
N ILE A 168 13.02 -5.66 10.65
CA ILE A 168 13.94 -6.37 9.73
C ILE A 168 15.28 -6.70 10.37
N ASP A 169 15.68 -5.96 11.40
CA ASP A 169 16.91 -6.15 12.17
C ASP A 169 17.04 -7.57 12.72
N ALA A 170 15.91 -8.23 13.01
CA ALA A 170 15.89 -9.59 13.52
C ALA A 170 16.46 -10.63 12.53
N TRP A 171 16.58 -10.28 11.25
CA TRP A 171 16.95 -11.24 10.21
C TRP A 171 17.72 -10.65 9.01
N ILE A 172 17.99 -9.34 8.97
CA ILE A 172 18.67 -8.71 7.84
C ILE A 172 20.12 -9.22 7.68
N ASP A 173 20.75 -9.65 8.76
CA ASP A 173 22.11 -10.19 8.73
C ASP A 173 22.23 -11.48 7.93
N GLU A 174 21.15 -12.25 7.83
CA GLU A 174 21.11 -13.46 6.98
C GLU A 174 21.31 -13.12 5.48
N LEU A 175 21.08 -11.86 5.10
CA LEU A 175 21.21 -11.36 3.73
C LEU A 175 22.47 -10.51 3.50
N ALA A 176 23.22 -10.16 4.57
CA ALA A 176 24.30 -9.17 4.52
C ALA A 176 25.42 -9.55 3.53
N ASP A 177 25.72 -10.85 3.38
CA ASP A 177 26.76 -11.37 2.49
C ASP A 177 26.32 -11.55 1.03
N ARG A 178 25.06 -11.25 0.70
CA ARG A 178 24.53 -11.39 -0.66
C ARG A 178 25.10 -10.28 -1.57
N PRO A 179 25.30 -10.58 -2.87
CA PRO A 179 25.58 -9.55 -3.85
C PRO A 179 24.52 -8.43 -3.82
N LYS A 180 24.93 -7.20 -3.97
CA LYS A 180 24.05 -6.02 -3.77
C LYS A 180 22.74 -6.06 -4.56
N ASN A 181 22.76 -6.61 -5.78
CA ASN A 181 21.56 -6.77 -6.61
C ASN A 181 20.61 -7.82 -6.05
N GLU A 182 21.12 -8.93 -5.51
CA GLU A 182 20.35 -10.00 -4.90
C GLU A 182 19.83 -9.60 -3.51
N PHE A 183 20.66 -8.92 -2.72
CA PHE A 183 20.30 -8.42 -1.39
C PHE A 183 18.97 -7.66 -1.39
N PHE A 184 18.80 -6.65 -2.26
CA PHE A 184 17.57 -5.86 -2.28
C PHE A 184 16.37 -6.64 -2.79
N SER A 185 16.57 -7.56 -3.73
CA SER A 185 15.49 -8.42 -4.24
C SER A 185 15.03 -9.43 -3.19
N GLU A 186 15.96 -10.07 -2.49
CA GLU A 186 15.62 -11.00 -1.40
C GLU A 186 14.99 -10.27 -0.20
N LEU A 187 15.50 -9.08 0.11
CA LEU A 187 14.95 -8.23 1.18
C LEU A 187 13.49 -7.82 0.89
N SER A 188 13.21 -7.35 -0.32
CA SER A 188 11.84 -6.98 -0.71
C SER A 188 10.88 -8.16 -0.67
N GLN A 189 11.30 -9.32 -1.17
CA GLN A 189 10.51 -10.56 -1.13
C GLN A 189 10.26 -11.02 0.32
N ARG A 190 11.24 -10.88 1.21
CA ARG A 190 11.07 -11.25 2.62
C ARG A 190 10.12 -10.29 3.34
N ILE A 191 10.22 -8.99 3.08
CA ILE A 191 9.27 -8.00 3.58
C ILE A 191 7.85 -8.31 3.09
N ASP A 192 7.68 -8.60 1.80
CA ASP A 192 6.38 -8.98 1.23
C ASP A 192 5.81 -10.23 1.90
N ARG A 193 6.64 -11.23 2.14
CA ARG A 193 6.23 -12.45 2.84
C ARG A 193 5.74 -12.17 4.25
N GLU A 194 6.44 -11.30 4.99
CA GLU A 194 6.01 -10.88 6.33
C GLU A 194 4.68 -10.09 6.27
N LEU A 195 4.52 -9.19 5.32
CA LEU A 195 3.27 -8.43 5.13
C LEU A 195 2.10 -9.36 4.78
N HIS A 196 2.30 -10.30 3.86
CA HIS A 196 1.26 -11.22 3.39
C HIS A 196 0.85 -12.24 4.47
N ARG A 197 1.80 -12.72 5.30
CA ARG A 197 1.50 -13.56 6.46
C ARG A 197 0.64 -12.85 7.49
N ASN A 198 0.84 -11.56 7.67
CA ASN A 198 0.16 -10.74 8.66
C ASN A 198 -1.18 -10.17 8.16
N TYR A 199 -1.66 -10.53 6.96
CA TYR A 199 -2.98 -10.13 6.51
C TYR A 199 -4.07 -10.64 7.47
N ARG A 200 -4.94 -9.73 7.89
CA ARG A 200 -6.23 -10.11 8.45
C ARG A 200 -7.19 -10.33 7.30
N LEU A 201 -7.50 -11.59 7.02
CA LEU A 201 -8.46 -11.97 5.99
C LEU A 201 -9.89 -11.96 6.56
N TYR A 202 -10.80 -11.41 5.80
CA TYR A 202 -12.21 -11.31 6.15
C TYR A 202 -13.06 -12.23 5.25
N PRO A 203 -14.32 -12.54 5.62
CA PRO A 203 -15.21 -13.38 4.81
C PRO A 203 -15.25 -12.98 3.33
N CYS A 204 -15.35 -11.68 3.02
CA CYS A 204 -15.36 -11.17 1.64
C CYS A 204 -14.12 -11.58 0.82
N ASN A 205 -12.95 -11.71 1.46
CA ASN A 205 -11.73 -12.15 0.77
C ASN A 205 -11.84 -13.62 0.33
N TYR A 206 -12.29 -14.50 1.24
CA TYR A 206 -12.45 -15.92 0.93
C TYR A 206 -13.59 -16.17 -0.07
N ILE A 207 -14.71 -15.44 0.05
CA ILE A 207 -15.82 -15.53 -0.90
C ILE A 207 -15.36 -15.14 -2.31
N ALA A 208 -14.63 -14.01 -2.44
CA ALA A 208 -14.12 -13.57 -3.71
C ALA A 208 -13.10 -14.56 -4.31
N TYR A 209 -12.22 -15.12 -3.47
CA TYR A 209 -11.26 -16.14 -3.87
C TYR A 209 -11.98 -17.39 -4.40
N ASP A 210 -12.96 -17.93 -3.65
CA ASP A 210 -13.69 -19.13 -4.03
C ASP A 210 -14.50 -18.93 -5.32
N LEU A 211 -15.09 -17.75 -5.52
CA LEU A 211 -15.80 -17.40 -6.75
C LEU A 211 -14.88 -17.38 -7.98
N LEU A 212 -13.63 -16.94 -7.84
CA LEU A 212 -12.68 -16.86 -8.94
C LEU A 212 -11.94 -18.17 -9.19
N GLU A 213 -11.56 -18.88 -8.12
CA GLU A 213 -10.78 -20.13 -8.23
C GLU A 213 -11.66 -21.40 -8.30
N HIS A 214 -12.99 -21.24 -8.26
CA HIS A 214 -13.92 -22.38 -8.20
C HIS A 214 -13.59 -23.34 -7.06
N SER A 215 -13.17 -22.79 -5.91
CA SER A 215 -12.78 -23.50 -4.69
C SER A 215 -13.79 -23.33 -3.57
N LYS A 216 -13.52 -23.90 -2.41
CA LYS A 216 -14.37 -23.73 -1.22
C LYS A 216 -13.50 -23.70 0.03
N GLN A 217 -13.40 -22.52 0.63
CA GLN A 217 -12.71 -22.32 1.91
C GLN A 217 -13.66 -22.60 3.08
N GLU A 218 -13.79 -23.90 3.43
CA GLU A 218 -14.74 -24.34 4.44
C GLU A 218 -14.56 -23.66 5.81
N GLY A 219 -15.66 -23.24 6.42
CA GLY A 219 -15.66 -22.60 7.74
C GLY A 219 -15.12 -21.17 7.80
N LYS A 220 -14.75 -20.57 6.67
CA LYS A 220 -14.22 -19.21 6.61
C LYS A 220 -15.30 -18.14 6.49
N TYR A 221 -16.49 -18.51 6.05
CA TYR A 221 -17.65 -17.62 5.88
C TYR A 221 -18.99 -18.39 5.96
N THR A 222 -20.05 -17.67 6.17
CA THR A 222 -21.43 -18.17 6.24
C THR A 222 -22.24 -17.73 5.02
N GLN A 223 -23.46 -18.27 4.85
CA GLN A 223 -24.39 -17.80 3.82
C GLN A 223 -24.73 -16.31 4.00
N ALA A 224 -24.91 -15.86 5.22
CA ALA A 224 -25.17 -14.45 5.52
C ALA A 224 -24.00 -13.53 5.10
N ASP A 225 -22.75 -14.02 5.17
CA ASP A 225 -21.58 -13.29 4.68
C ASP A 225 -21.58 -13.19 3.15
N ILE A 226 -21.98 -14.25 2.46
CA ILE A 226 -22.15 -14.25 1.00
C ILE A 226 -23.19 -13.20 0.60
N ASP A 227 -24.37 -13.25 1.20
CA ASP A 227 -25.49 -12.34 0.88
C ASP A 227 -25.10 -10.88 1.12
N ARG A 228 -24.40 -10.61 2.24
CA ARG A 228 -23.88 -9.27 2.58
C ARG A 228 -22.84 -8.77 1.59
N PHE A 229 -21.90 -9.63 1.19
CA PHE A 229 -20.86 -9.26 0.25
C PHE A 229 -21.42 -9.05 -1.16
N GLU A 230 -22.36 -9.87 -1.59
CA GLU A 230 -23.05 -9.70 -2.87
C GLU A 230 -23.84 -8.38 -2.92
N GLN A 231 -24.60 -8.08 -1.88
CA GLN A 231 -25.30 -6.78 -1.77
C GLN A 231 -24.33 -5.60 -1.81
N TYR A 232 -23.17 -5.72 -1.14
CA TYR A 232 -22.12 -4.72 -1.17
C TYR A 232 -21.56 -4.52 -2.60
N LEU A 233 -21.20 -5.61 -3.29
CA LEU A 233 -20.66 -5.55 -4.65
C LEU A 233 -21.66 -4.91 -5.63
N GLN A 234 -22.93 -5.29 -5.55
CA GLN A 234 -23.99 -4.68 -6.38
C GLN A 234 -24.10 -3.18 -6.11
N GLY A 235 -24.09 -2.77 -4.84
CA GLY A 235 -24.11 -1.37 -4.44
C GLY A 235 -22.90 -0.57 -4.97
N GLN A 236 -21.71 -1.18 -5.01
CA GLN A 236 -20.51 -0.56 -5.55
C GLN A 236 -20.54 -0.49 -7.08
N LEU A 237 -20.95 -1.54 -7.76
CA LEU A 237 -21.13 -1.56 -9.22
C LEU A 237 -22.14 -0.52 -9.70
N ALA A 238 -23.22 -0.30 -8.94
CA ALA A 238 -24.22 0.70 -9.26
C ALA A 238 -23.70 2.15 -9.25
N LYS A 239 -22.59 2.42 -8.52
CA LYS A 239 -21.94 3.74 -8.50
C LYS A 239 -21.13 4.04 -9.76
N ILE A 240 -20.79 3.02 -10.56
CA ILE A 240 -20.00 3.18 -11.77
C ILE A 240 -20.88 3.69 -12.90
N ASN A 241 -20.59 4.90 -13.37
CA ASN A 241 -21.28 5.52 -14.48
C ASN A 241 -20.27 5.92 -15.58
N ILE A 242 -20.02 4.99 -16.51
CA ILE A 242 -19.12 5.17 -17.65
C ILE A 242 -19.78 4.69 -18.94
N PRO A 243 -19.39 5.21 -20.10
CA PRO A 243 -19.84 4.69 -21.39
C PRO A 243 -19.50 3.21 -21.55
N ASN A 244 -20.38 2.45 -22.22
CA ASN A 244 -20.17 1.04 -22.51
C ASN A 244 -19.78 0.20 -21.28
N LYS A 245 -20.43 0.47 -20.14
CA LYS A 245 -20.19 -0.22 -18.87
C LYS A 245 -20.28 -1.74 -19.04
N ASP A 246 -19.17 -2.42 -18.79
CA ASP A 246 -19.04 -3.88 -18.83
C ASP A 246 -19.13 -4.43 -17.39
N GLU A 247 -20.33 -4.75 -16.95
CA GLU A 247 -20.58 -5.19 -15.57
C GLU A 247 -19.84 -6.48 -15.21
N ALA A 248 -19.70 -7.41 -16.15
CA ALA A 248 -18.99 -8.67 -15.91
C ALA A 248 -17.50 -8.40 -15.65
N PHE A 249 -16.86 -7.59 -16.48
CA PHE A 249 -15.47 -7.19 -16.30
C PHE A 249 -15.26 -6.41 -14.99
N LEU A 250 -16.12 -5.42 -14.71
CA LEU A 250 -16.01 -4.61 -13.49
C LEU A 250 -16.15 -5.46 -12.23
N ARG A 251 -17.12 -6.39 -12.23
CA ARG A 251 -17.32 -7.35 -11.14
C ARG A 251 -16.08 -8.22 -10.95
N GLU A 252 -15.54 -8.78 -12.03
CA GLU A 252 -14.32 -9.60 -11.99
C GLU A 252 -13.14 -8.82 -11.41
N ARG A 253 -12.94 -7.55 -11.81
CA ARG A 253 -11.87 -6.71 -11.25
C ARG A 253 -12.05 -6.45 -9.76
N MET A 254 -13.29 -6.21 -9.31
CA MET A 254 -13.58 -6.07 -7.88
C MET A 254 -13.32 -7.37 -7.12
N LEU A 255 -13.81 -8.50 -7.60
CA LEU A 255 -13.52 -9.81 -6.99
C LEU A 255 -12.02 -10.08 -6.91
N THR A 256 -11.26 -9.74 -7.96
CA THR A 256 -9.79 -9.88 -7.97
C THR A 256 -9.15 -9.09 -6.83
N MET A 257 -9.59 -7.85 -6.57
CA MET A 257 -9.08 -7.04 -5.44
C MET A 257 -9.30 -7.70 -4.08
N TYR A 258 -10.47 -8.35 -3.89
CA TYR A 258 -10.77 -9.04 -2.64
C TYR A 258 -10.11 -10.41 -2.54
N ALA A 259 -9.87 -11.10 -3.65
CA ALA A 259 -9.25 -12.42 -3.68
C ALA A 259 -7.71 -12.39 -3.52
N ASN A 260 -7.05 -11.37 -4.05
CA ASN A 260 -5.58 -11.29 -4.03
C ASN A 260 -4.96 -11.35 -2.63
N PRO A 261 -5.53 -10.76 -1.57
CA PRO A 261 -5.01 -10.96 -0.21
C PRO A 261 -4.97 -12.43 0.22
N VAL A 262 -5.95 -13.25 -0.21
CA VAL A 262 -5.92 -14.71 0.06
C VAL A 262 -4.82 -15.38 -0.74
N ARG A 263 -4.69 -15.08 -2.05
CA ARG A 263 -3.62 -15.63 -2.89
C ARG A 263 -2.25 -15.34 -2.32
N ASN A 264 -2.01 -14.08 -1.96
CA ASN A 264 -0.73 -13.65 -1.40
C ASN A 264 -0.44 -14.31 -0.03
N HIS A 265 -1.46 -14.41 0.82
CA HIS A 265 -1.32 -15.08 2.12
C HIS A 265 -0.97 -16.56 1.95
N LEU A 266 -1.70 -17.29 1.10
CA LEU A 266 -1.44 -18.71 0.85
C LEU A 266 -0.05 -18.96 0.24
N ALA A 267 0.46 -18.03 -0.56
CA ALA A 267 1.82 -18.12 -1.10
C ALA A 267 2.92 -17.78 -0.06
N ALA A 268 2.56 -17.16 1.05
CA ALA A 268 3.51 -16.71 2.08
C ALA A 268 3.61 -17.67 3.29
N VAL A 269 2.65 -18.55 3.46
CA VAL A 269 2.60 -19.57 4.54
C VAL A 269 2.90 -20.96 4.01
#